data_9ede0e7c676f082a2e5c911b51d0b0b7
#
_entry.id   9ede0e7c676f082a2e5c911b51d0b0b7
#
_cell.length_a   1.000
_cell.length_b   1.000
_cell.length_c   1.000
_cell.angle_alpha   90.00
_cell.angle_beta   90.00
_cell.angle_gamma   90.00
#
_symmetry.space_group_name_H-M   'P 1'
#
loop_
_entity.id
_entity.type
_entity.pdbx_description
1 polymer ?
#
loop_
_entity_poly.entity_id
_entity_poly.type
_entity_poly.pdbx_seq_one_letter_code
_entity_poly.pdbx_strand_id
1 'polypeptide(L)'
;MLKITIKPIPLLIALVMMVSSCMQESPLTNPFPEPVVPPDRSAFAKGADVSWVTLMEKEGIKFYNSLHQETELMTLLKQESGMNAIRLRVWVNPTEGWNNIHDVVVKARRAHKLGLRLMIDFHCSDTWADPGAQIPPAAWADYNIAQLREAVAGHVTEMLTRLKENGIEPEWVQIGNETRNGMLLPLGHFENGSNFATLVNSGYDAVKAIFPDCSVVVHLDSGQRADLYTRIFGYLKAQNARYDMIGMSLYPEVESWQSTVTNCIANIEAVVQAYGKPVMICEVGMPYDQAEICRAFLKRLLDYGMTNSNLLGIFYWEPQAPPGYNGGYNKGCFVDGTPTQALDPFKK
;
A
#
# COMPACT_ATOMS: atom_id res chain seq x y z
N MET A 1 57.86 -77.70 35.69
CA MET A 1 56.56 -78.03 35.09
C MET A 1 55.54 -77.12 35.74
N LEU A 2 55.11 -76.05 35.05
CA LEU A 2 54.23 -75.07 35.56
C LEU A 2 52.81 -75.45 35.13
N LYS A 3 51.91 -75.69 36.06
CA LYS A 3 50.46 -75.91 35.77
C LYS A 3 49.75 -74.60 35.66
N ILE A 4 49.23 -74.29 34.47
CA ILE A 4 48.38 -73.14 34.23
C ILE A 4 46.96 -73.61 34.44
N THR A 5 46.28 -72.97 35.43
CA THR A 5 44.87 -73.20 35.73
C THR A 5 44.04 -72.08 35.06
N ILE A 6 43.22 -72.44 34.07
CA ILE A 6 42.29 -71.52 33.38
C ILE A 6 40.99 -71.50 34.17
N LYS A 7 40.59 -70.31 34.65
CA LYS A 7 39.26 -70.02 35.25
C LYS A 7 38.26 -69.69 34.16
N PRO A 8 37.01 -70.16 34.20
CA PRO A 8 36.00 -69.81 33.25
C PRO A 8 35.45 -68.37 33.51
N ILE A 9 35.31 -67.60 32.42
CA ILE A 9 34.68 -66.29 32.43
C ILE A 9 33.15 -66.48 32.31
N PRO A 10 32.30 -65.83 33.14
CA PRO A 10 30.89 -65.95 32.99
C PRO A 10 30.41 -65.11 31.79
N LEU A 11 29.58 -65.68 30.93
CA LEU A 11 28.92 -65.08 29.78
C LEU A 11 27.84 -64.15 30.27
N LEU A 12 28.08 -62.85 30.14
CA LEU A 12 27.07 -61.82 30.46
C LEU A 12 26.16 -61.67 29.24
N ILE A 13 24.93 -62.17 29.34
CA ILE A 13 23.87 -61.95 28.32
C ILE A 13 23.36 -60.56 28.50
N ALA A 14 23.77 -59.66 27.61
CA ALA A 14 23.18 -58.31 27.51
C ALA A 14 21.82 -58.41 26.81
N LEU A 15 20.76 -58.21 27.56
CA LEU A 15 19.40 -58.06 27.05
C LEU A 15 19.29 -56.69 26.37
N VAL A 16 19.35 -56.61 25.04
CA VAL A 16 19.09 -55.41 24.27
C VAL A 16 17.59 -55.19 24.24
N MET A 17 17.09 -54.28 25.09
CA MET A 17 15.76 -53.73 24.95
C MET A 17 15.74 -52.84 23.70
N MET A 18 15.10 -53.27 22.60
CA MET A 18 14.71 -52.43 21.51
C MET A 18 13.62 -51.48 21.99
N VAL A 19 13.99 -50.25 22.30
CA VAL A 19 13.02 -49.16 22.45
C VAL A 19 12.55 -48.80 21.04
N SER A 20 11.37 -49.29 20.67
CA SER A 20 10.65 -48.84 19.46
C SER A 20 10.23 -47.38 19.68
N SER A 21 11.08 -46.45 19.28
CA SER A 21 10.71 -45.03 19.18
C SER A 21 9.70 -44.93 18.03
N CYS A 22 8.43 -44.78 18.35
CA CYS A 22 7.45 -44.25 17.40
C CYS A 22 7.92 -42.83 17.05
N MET A 23 8.66 -42.71 15.96
CA MET A 23 8.79 -41.42 15.28
C MET A 23 7.39 -41.05 14.79
N GLN A 24 6.75 -40.13 15.49
CA GLN A 24 5.59 -39.44 15.02
C GLN A 24 6.07 -38.60 13.83
N GLU A 25 5.83 -39.11 12.60
CA GLU A 25 6.07 -38.34 11.38
C GLU A 25 5.30 -37.04 11.52
N SER A 26 6.04 -35.93 11.61
CA SER A 26 5.43 -34.60 11.43
C SER A 26 4.73 -34.62 10.08
N PRO A 27 3.49 -34.12 9.97
CA PRO A 27 2.79 -34.04 8.70
C PRO A 27 3.72 -33.35 7.70
N LEU A 28 4.01 -34.05 6.58
CA LEU A 28 4.78 -33.51 5.46
C LEU A 28 4.15 -32.16 5.11
N THR A 29 4.86 -31.08 5.45
CA THR A 29 4.49 -29.75 4.95
C THR A 29 4.47 -29.87 3.44
N ASN A 30 3.32 -29.61 2.83
CA ASN A 30 3.14 -29.67 1.38
C ASN A 30 4.29 -28.88 0.72
N PRO A 31 5.19 -29.52 -0.04
CA PRO A 31 6.32 -28.84 -0.66
C PRO A 31 5.92 -27.85 -1.75
N PHE A 32 4.64 -27.86 -2.14
CA PHE A 32 4.08 -26.91 -3.09
C PHE A 32 3.30 -25.85 -2.30
N PRO A 33 3.70 -24.56 -2.42
CA PRO A 33 2.90 -23.49 -1.84
C PRO A 33 1.47 -23.57 -2.40
N GLU A 34 0.49 -23.41 -1.53
CA GLU A 34 -0.92 -23.29 -1.95
C GLU A 34 -1.01 -22.28 -3.11
N PRO A 35 -1.73 -22.61 -4.19
CA PRO A 35 -1.86 -21.70 -5.31
C PRO A 35 -2.52 -20.40 -4.82
N VAL A 36 -1.87 -19.27 -5.09
CA VAL A 36 -2.44 -17.95 -4.79
C VAL A 36 -3.70 -17.78 -5.67
N VAL A 37 -4.84 -17.61 -5.04
CA VAL A 37 -6.08 -17.29 -5.76
C VAL A 37 -5.95 -15.88 -6.30
N PRO A 38 -6.01 -15.66 -7.62
CA PRO A 38 -5.96 -14.31 -8.17
C PRO A 38 -7.07 -13.44 -7.59
N PRO A 39 -6.81 -12.17 -7.28
CA PRO A 39 -7.82 -11.25 -6.78
C PRO A 39 -8.90 -10.98 -7.84
N ASP A 40 -10.14 -10.77 -7.39
CA ASP A 40 -11.21 -10.27 -8.25
C ASP A 40 -11.00 -8.78 -8.54
N ARG A 41 -10.50 -8.46 -9.72
CA ARG A 41 -10.23 -7.10 -10.19
C ARG A 41 -11.50 -6.35 -10.63
N SER A 42 -12.64 -7.02 -10.77
CA SER A 42 -13.92 -6.39 -11.12
C SER A 42 -14.63 -5.79 -9.89
N ALA A 43 -14.28 -6.24 -8.68
CA ALA A 43 -14.87 -5.75 -7.45
C ALA A 43 -14.40 -4.32 -7.12
N PHE A 44 -15.23 -3.56 -6.39
CA PHE A 44 -14.84 -2.27 -5.82
C PHE A 44 -13.62 -2.44 -4.90
N ALA A 45 -12.60 -1.59 -5.04
CA ALA A 45 -11.40 -1.67 -4.21
C ALA A 45 -11.66 -1.12 -2.81
N LYS A 46 -11.59 -1.99 -1.81
CA LYS A 46 -11.68 -1.70 -0.39
C LYS A 46 -10.30 -1.88 0.22
N GLY A 47 -9.56 -0.79 0.38
CA GLY A 47 -8.13 -0.87 0.64
C GLY A 47 -7.65 -0.16 1.90
N ALA A 48 -6.40 -0.44 2.24
CA ALA A 48 -5.61 0.31 3.21
C ALA A 48 -4.19 0.57 2.68
N ASP A 49 -3.64 1.76 2.98
CA ASP A 49 -2.20 1.98 2.97
C ASP A 49 -1.64 1.46 4.29
N VAL A 50 -0.65 0.57 4.22
CA VAL A 50 -0.01 -0.02 5.40
C VAL A 50 1.51 0.05 5.29
N SER A 51 2.00 1.12 4.71
CA SER A 51 3.42 1.28 4.40
C SER A 51 4.32 1.27 5.64
N TRP A 52 3.78 1.60 6.82
CA TRP A 52 4.52 1.53 8.08
C TRP A 52 4.61 0.13 8.70
N VAL A 53 3.92 -0.88 8.17
CA VAL A 53 3.78 -2.17 8.86
C VAL A 53 5.10 -2.82 9.27
N THR A 54 6.11 -2.81 8.39
CA THR A 54 7.42 -3.42 8.65
C THR A 54 8.23 -2.67 9.72
N LEU A 55 8.14 -1.33 9.74
CA LEU A 55 8.72 -0.51 10.81
C LEU A 55 8.03 -0.78 12.14
N MET A 56 6.69 -0.78 12.16
CA MET A 56 5.91 -1.05 13.37
C MET A 56 6.21 -2.43 13.97
N GLU A 57 6.30 -3.45 13.13
CA GLU A 57 6.69 -4.81 13.55
C GLU A 57 8.12 -4.84 14.13
N LYS A 58 9.05 -4.10 13.53
CA LYS A 58 10.42 -3.95 14.06
C LYS A 58 10.44 -3.27 15.44
N GLU A 59 9.54 -2.33 15.66
CA GLU A 59 9.35 -1.65 16.96
C GLU A 59 8.58 -2.49 17.98
N GLY A 60 8.13 -3.68 17.59
CA GLY A 60 7.42 -4.61 18.48
C GLY A 60 5.92 -4.33 18.59
N ILE A 61 5.35 -3.47 17.73
CA ILE A 61 3.91 -3.23 17.68
C ILE A 61 3.21 -4.46 17.12
N LYS A 62 2.17 -4.91 17.80
CA LYS A 62 1.41 -6.12 17.48
C LYS A 62 -0.04 -5.78 17.18
N PHE A 63 -0.66 -6.63 16.36
CA PHE A 63 -2.06 -6.49 15.97
C PHE A 63 -2.86 -7.70 16.43
N TYR A 64 -4.13 -7.49 16.75
CA TYR A 64 -4.99 -8.51 17.34
C TYR A 64 -6.34 -8.55 16.62
N ASN A 65 -6.85 -9.77 16.45
CA ASN A 65 -8.21 -9.98 15.96
C ASN A 65 -9.26 -9.74 17.08
N SER A 66 -10.54 -9.85 16.71
CA SER A 66 -11.68 -9.69 17.64
C SER A 66 -11.69 -10.67 18.81
N LEU A 67 -10.91 -11.76 18.73
CA LEU A 67 -10.70 -12.76 19.81
C LEU A 67 -9.43 -12.48 20.64
N HIS A 68 -8.80 -11.31 20.45
CA HIS A 68 -7.51 -10.94 21.08
C HIS A 68 -6.35 -11.89 20.78
N GLN A 69 -6.38 -12.55 19.63
CA GLN A 69 -5.26 -13.35 19.12
C GLN A 69 -4.35 -12.49 18.25
N GLU A 70 -3.04 -12.56 18.50
CA GLU A 70 -2.04 -11.88 17.67
C GLU A 70 -2.18 -12.35 16.22
N THR A 71 -2.33 -11.41 15.29
CA THR A 71 -2.62 -11.69 13.89
C THR A 71 -1.82 -10.74 13.00
N GLU A 72 -1.28 -11.23 11.90
CA GLU A 72 -0.57 -10.43 10.92
C GLU A 72 -1.52 -9.38 10.32
N LEU A 73 -1.02 -8.13 10.17
CA LEU A 73 -1.88 -6.97 9.85
C LEU A 73 -2.70 -7.14 8.57
N MET A 74 -2.10 -7.56 7.45
CA MET A 74 -2.84 -7.65 6.18
C MET A 74 -3.86 -8.79 6.21
N THR A 75 -3.56 -9.86 6.95
CA THR A 75 -4.52 -10.94 7.24
C THR A 75 -5.70 -10.44 8.05
N LEU A 76 -5.42 -9.64 9.08
CA LEU A 76 -6.42 -9.02 9.94
C LEU A 76 -7.35 -8.09 9.13
N LEU A 77 -6.78 -7.20 8.32
CA LEU A 77 -7.54 -6.28 7.47
C LEU A 77 -8.42 -7.03 6.46
N LYS A 78 -7.92 -8.11 5.86
CA LYS A 78 -8.70 -8.95 4.96
C LYS A 78 -9.85 -9.66 5.67
N GLN A 79 -9.57 -10.33 6.79
CA GLN A 79 -10.54 -11.22 7.45
C GLN A 79 -11.55 -10.46 8.32
N GLU A 80 -11.08 -9.47 9.09
CA GLU A 80 -11.91 -8.74 10.05
C GLU A 80 -12.55 -7.48 9.48
N SER A 81 -11.90 -6.85 8.48
CA SER A 81 -12.40 -5.61 7.89
C SER A 81 -12.90 -5.76 6.46
N GLY A 82 -12.77 -6.93 5.83
CA GLY A 82 -13.25 -7.18 4.47
C GLY A 82 -12.48 -6.42 3.39
N MET A 83 -11.27 -5.98 3.67
CA MET A 83 -10.42 -5.29 2.70
C MET A 83 -9.87 -6.26 1.66
N ASN A 84 -9.78 -5.82 0.41
CA ASN A 84 -9.34 -6.61 -0.74
C ASN A 84 -8.15 -5.98 -1.48
N ALA A 85 -7.64 -4.84 -1.01
CA ALA A 85 -6.56 -4.11 -1.65
C ALA A 85 -5.60 -3.50 -0.62
N ILE A 86 -4.32 -3.38 -1.01
CA ILE A 86 -3.26 -2.74 -0.22
C ILE A 86 -2.57 -1.68 -1.08
N ARG A 87 -2.31 -0.50 -0.51
CA ARG A 87 -1.48 0.56 -1.08
C ARG A 87 -0.16 0.60 -0.32
N LEU A 88 0.96 0.73 -1.06
CA LEU A 88 2.31 0.79 -0.53
C LEU A 88 3.07 1.93 -1.19
N ARG A 89 3.53 2.90 -0.40
CA ARG A 89 4.42 3.96 -0.90
C ARG A 89 5.83 3.43 -1.10
N VAL A 90 6.54 3.98 -2.06
CA VAL A 90 7.95 3.74 -2.30
C VAL A 90 8.74 5.03 -2.34
N TRP A 91 9.83 5.08 -1.57
CA TRP A 91 10.83 6.14 -1.54
C TRP A 91 12.08 5.73 -2.30
N VAL A 92 12.90 6.69 -2.71
CA VAL A 92 14.11 6.43 -3.51
C VAL A 92 15.25 5.90 -2.64
N ASN A 93 15.80 6.71 -1.75
CA ASN A 93 16.89 6.34 -0.84
C ASN A 93 16.58 6.82 0.60
N PRO A 94 15.57 6.24 1.28
CA PRO A 94 15.25 6.62 2.65
C PRO A 94 16.40 6.26 3.60
N THR A 95 16.70 7.14 4.56
CA THR A 95 17.85 7.02 5.46
C THR A 95 17.87 5.70 6.25
N GLU A 96 16.70 5.23 6.70
CA GLU A 96 16.59 4.01 7.51
C GLU A 96 16.21 2.77 6.68
N GLY A 97 16.01 2.94 5.39
CA GLY A 97 15.65 1.85 4.46
C GLY A 97 14.16 1.49 4.44
N TRP A 98 13.33 2.01 5.36
CA TRP A 98 11.89 1.78 5.32
C TRP A 98 11.26 2.41 4.09
N ASN A 99 10.36 1.67 3.44
CA ASN A 99 9.73 2.06 2.17
C ASN A 99 10.69 2.24 0.98
N ASN A 100 11.92 1.75 1.03
CA ASN A 100 12.71 1.55 -0.18
C ASN A 100 12.14 0.37 -1.00
N ILE A 101 12.66 0.18 -2.21
CA ILE A 101 12.22 -0.90 -3.12
C ILE A 101 12.25 -2.29 -2.44
N HIS A 102 13.29 -2.58 -1.65
CA HIS A 102 13.41 -3.88 -0.98
C HIS A 102 12.31 -4.10 0.06
N ASP A 103 12.08 -3.14 0.92
CA ASP A 103 11.04 -3.20 1.97
C ASP A 103 9.64 -3.26 1.35
N VAL A 104 9.38 -2.51 0.27
CA VAL A 104 8.10 -2.57 -0.44
C VAL A 104 7.86 -3.93 -1.08
N VAL A 105 8.90 -4.58 -1.67
CA VAL A 105 8.77 -5.95 -2.19
C VAL A 105 8.42 -6.95 -1.09
N VAL A 106 8.99 -6.82 0.11
CA VAL A 106 8.63 -7.68 1.26
C VAL A 106 7.14 -7.55 1.59
N LYS A 107 6.62 -6.32 1.69
CA LYS A 107 5.20 -6.04 1.95
C LYS A 107 4.30 -6.52 0.80
N ALA A 108 4.70 -6.27 -0.44
CA ALA A 108 3.95 -6.71 -1.63
C ALA A 108 3.82 -8.23 -1.74
N ARG A 109 4.86 -8.99 -1.36
CA ARG A 109 4.80 -10.46 -1.27
C ARG A 109 3.76 -10.93 -0.24
N ARG A 110 3.62 -10.23 0.89
CA ARG A 110 2.62 -10.55 1.93
C ARG A 110 1.21 -10.32 1.38
N ALA A 111 0.97 -9.16 0.77
CA ALA A 111 -0.31 -8.85 0.12
C ALA A 111 -0.66 -9.87 -0.97
N HIS A 112 0.30 -10.20 -1.84
CA HIS A 112 0.12 -11.16 -2.93
C HIS A 112 -0.24 -12.57 -2.42
N LYS A 113 0.44 -13.08 -1.39
CA LYS A 113 0.12 -14.39 -0.77
C LYS A 113 -1.32 -14.45 -0.25
N LEU A 114 -1.86 -13.32 0.16
CA LEU A 114 -3.23 -13.21 0.63
C LEU A 114 -4.23 -12.98 -0.51
N GLY A 115 -3.79 -12.89 -1.77
CA GLY A 115 -4.65 -12.56 -2.91
C GLY A 115 -5.23 -11.14 -2.82
N LEU A 116 -4.50 -10.20 -2.21
CA LEU A 116 -4.89 -8.79 -2.13
C LEU A 116 -4.42 -8.06 -3.39
N ARG A 117 -5.25 -7.15 -3.89
CA ARG A 117 -4.94 -6.23 -4.99
C ARG A 117 -3.90 -5.22 -4.52
N LEU A 118 -3.07 -4.73 -5.41
CA LEU A 118 -1.92 -3.89 -5.03
C LEU A 118 -1.90 -2.57 -5.78
N MET A 119 -1.73 -1.48 -5.04
CA MET A 119 -1.35 -0.16 -5.54
C MET A 119 0.06 0.17 -5.06
N ILE A 120 0.93 0.62 -5.97
CA ILE A 120 2.25 1.17 -5.65
C ILE A 120 2.23 2.67 -5.81
N ASP A 121 2.65 3.39 -4.78
CA ASP A 121 2.67 4.85 -4.71
C ASP A 121 4.09 5.39 -4.74
N PHE A 122 4.50 5.98 -5.87
CA PHE A 122 5.81 6.57 -6.06
C PHE A 122 5.85 8.02 -5.56
N HIS A 123 6.45 8.26 -4.40
CA HIS A 123 6.69 9.62 -3.89
C HIS A 123 7.76 10.36 -4.69
N CYS A 124 8.68 9.64 -5.36
CA CYS A 124 9.84 10.22 -6.06
C CYS A 124 10.68 11.15 -5.15
N SER A 125 10.80 10.78 -3.89
CA SER A 125 11.57 11.48 -2.86
C SER A 125 12.26 10.45 -1.97
N ASP A 126 13.23 10.88 -1.15
CA ASP A 126 13.84 10.04 -0.10
C ASP A 126 12.98 9.98 1.16
N THR A 127 11.92 10.79 1.21
CA THR A 127 11.00 10.93 2.35
C THR A 127 9.59 11.30 1.86
N TRP A 128 8.79 11.90 2.73
CA TRP A 128 7.44 12.35 2.43
C TRP A 128 7.38 13.26 1.19
N ALA A 129 6.41 13.01 0.33
CA ALA A 129 5.97 13.92 -0.71
C ALA A 129 4.50 14.24 -0.45
N ASP A 130 4.19 15.52 -0.24
CA ASP A 130 2.87 16.06 0.04
C ASP A 130 2.75 17.46 -0.56
N PRO A 131 1.60 18.15 -0.45
CA PRO A 131 1.44 19.50 -1.01
C PRO A 131 2.46 20.54 -0.54
N GLY A 132 3.04 20.36 0.63
CA GLY A 132 4.08 21.24 1.21
C GLY A 132 5.52 20.78 0.94
N ALA A 133 5.72 19.52 0.54
CA ALA A 133 7.04 18.91 0.41
C ALA A 133 7.10 17.99 -0.82
N GLN A 134 7.60 18.51 -1.94
CA GLN A 134 7.85 17.76 -3.18
C GLN A 134 9.35 17.80 -3.50
N ILE A 135 10.17 17.41 -2.51
CA ILE A 135 11.62 17.55 -2.54
C ILE A 135 12.23 16.41 -3.37
N PRO A 136 13.07 16.73 -4.38
CA PRO A 136 13.80 15.70 -5.10
C PRO A 136 14.69 14.87 -4.17
N PRO A 137 14.91 13.58 -4.46
CA PRO A 137 15.93 12.79 -3.76
C PRO A 137 17.29 13.49 -3.77
N ALA A 138 18.07 13.33 -2.72
CA ALA A 138 19.41 13.94 -2.63
C ALA A 138 20.30 13.58 -3.84
N ALA A 139 20.18 12.36 -4.34
CA ALA A 139 20.89 11.90 -5.53
C ALA A 139 20.45 12.60 -6.84
N TRP A 140 19.30 13.27 -6.85
CA TRP A 140 18.74 13.95 -8.03
C TRP A 140 18.72 15.47 -7.88
N ALA A 141 19.28 16.03 -6.79
CA ALA A 141 19.17 17.45 -6.43
C ALA A 141 19.70 18.39 -7.53
N ASP A 142 20.78 17.99 -8.22
CA ASP A 142 21.42 18.78 -9.27
C ASP A 142 20.95 18.41 -10.70
N TYR A 143 19.94 17.56 -10.83
CA TYR A 143 19.45 17.11 -12.13
C TYR A 143 18.64 18.20 -12.83
N ASN A 144 18.86 18.30 -14.15
CA ASN A 144 17.94 19.03 -15.02
C ASN A 144 16.70 18.20 -15.32
N ILE A 145 15.71 18.80 -15.98
CA ILE A 145 14.41 18.13 -16.24
C ILE A 145 14.56 16.85 -17.10
N ALA A 146 15.51 16.79 -18.02
CA ALA A 146 15.76 15.59 -18.83
C ALA A 146 16.32 14.46 -17.95
N GLN A 147 17.23 14.76 -17.04
CA GLN A 147 17.78 13.81 -16.09
C GLN A 147 16.73 13.35 -15.06
N LEU A 148 15.87 14.28 -14.56
CA LEU A 148 14.75 13.92 -13.67
C LEU A 148 13.76 12.98 -14.36
N ARG A 149 13.45 13.22 -15.62
CA ARG A 149 12.61 12.33 -16.43
C ARG A 149 13.18 10.91 -16.49
N GLU A 150 14.48 10.77 -16.74
CA GLU A 150 15.16 9.48 -16.79
C GLU A 150 15.22 8.82 -15.40
N ALA A 151 15.44 9.61 -14.36
CA ALA A 151 15.48 9.12 -12.98
C ALA A 151 14.10 8.58 -12.52
N VAL A 152 13.01 9.28 -12.84
CA VAL A 152 11.64 8.79 -12.57
C VAL A 152 11.38 7.48 -13.31
N ALA A 153 11.67 7.43 -14.63
CA ALA A 153 11.52 6.21 -15.41
C ALA A 153 12.34 5.06 -14.85
N GLY A 154 13.60 5.32 -14.47
CA GLY A 154 14.50 4.33 -13.89
C GLY A 154 13.99 3.75 -12.58
N HIS A 155 13.56 4.61 -11.64
CA HIS A 155 13.04 4.22 -10.35
C HIS A 155 11.75 3.40 -10.46
N VAL A 156 10.82 3.83 -11.32
CA VAL A 156 9.58 3.09 -11.62
C VAL A 156 9.90 1.73 -12.24
N THR A 157 10.80 1.71 -13.24
CA THR A 157 11.22 0.48 -13.91
C THR A 157 11.85 -0.51 -12.93
N GLU A 158 12.76 -0.04 -12.07
CA GLU A 158 13.43 -0.91 -11.09
C GLU A 158 12.41 -1.55 -10.15
N MET A 159 11.55 -0.75 -9.52
CA MET A 159 10.52 -1.26 -8.59
C MET A 159 9.60 -2.28 -9.25
N LEU A 160 9.06 -1.95 -10.43
CA LEU A 160 8.12 -2.82 -11.13
C LEU A 160 8.79 -4.10 -11.67
N THR A 161 10.05 -4.02 -12.08
CA THR A 161 10.84 -5.21 -12.45
C THR A 161 11.02 -6.14 -11.26
N ARG A 162 11.33 -5.59 -10.06
CA ARG A 162 11.42 -6.40 -8.84
C ARG A 162 10.10 -7.08 -8.48
N LEU A 163 8.96 -6.40 -8.67
CA LEU A 163 7.65 -7.04 -8.48
C LEU A 163 7.44 -8.17 -9.50
N LYS A 164 7.71 -7.93 -10.78
CA LYS A 164 7.56 -8.91 -11.85
C LYS A 164 8.42 -10.16 -11.64
N GLU A 165 9.67 -9.99 -11.21
CA GLU A 165 10.58 -11.08 -10.84
C GLU A 165 10.04 -11.95 -9.69
N ASN A 166 9.16 -11.38 -8.85
CA ASN A 166 8.48 -12.08 -7.77
C ASN A 166 7.08 -12.60 -8.14
N GLY A 167 6.69 -12.52 -9.42
CA GLY A 167 5.37 -12.92 -9.90
C GLY A 167 4.23 -12.02 -9.42
N ILE A 168 4.54 -10.77 -9.01
CA ILE A 168 3.58 -9.80 -8.48
C ILE A 168 3.29 -8.76 -9.54
N GLU A 169 2.01 -8.57 -9.85
CA GLU A 169 1.52 -7.56 -10.77
C GLU A 169 0.64 -6.56 -10.02
N PRO A 170 1.05 -5.29 -9.87
CA PRO A 170 0.20 -4.27 -9.28
C PRO A 170 -0.96 -3.94 -10.24
N GLU A 171 -2.13 -3.67 -9.68
CA GLU A 171 -3.27 -3.23 -10.48
C GLU A 171 -3.22 -1.73 -10.76
N TRP A 172 -2.67 -0.98 -9.81
CA TRP A 172 -2.52 0.47 -9.93
C TRP A 172 -1.10 0.91 -9.55
N VAL A 173 -0.63 1.93 -10.26
CA VAL A 173 0.62 2.62 -9.95
C VAL A 173 0.35 4.11 -9.91
N GLN A 174 0.64 4.74 -8.79
CA GLN A 174 0.53 6.16 -8.59
C GLN A 174 1.88 6.82 -8.87
N ILE A 175 1.89 7.80 -9.78
CA ILE A 175 3.09 8.58 -10.13
C ILE A 175 3.03 9.94 -9.45
N GLY A 176 3.85 10.11 -8.42
CA GLY A 176 3.80 11.24 -7.50
C GLY A 176 2.67 11.12 -6.47
N ASN A 177 2.86 11.69 -5.28
CA ASN A 177 1.87 11.76 -4.21
C ASN A 177 1.44 13.21 -3.97
N GLU A 178 0.12 13.45 -3.94
CA GLU A 178 -0.51 14.76 -3.64
C GLU A 178 0.07 15.95 -4.43
N THR A 179 0.20 15.79 -5.73
CA THR A 179 0.96 16.64 -6.66
C THR A 179 0.25 17.92 -7.10
N ARG A 180 -0.48 18.61 -6.18
CA ARG A 180 -1.22 19.85 -6.51
C ARG A 180 -0.37 20.99 -7.08
N ASN A 181 0.92 21.00 -6.78
CA ASN A 181 1.90 21.97 -7.26
C ASN A 181 2.88 21.37 -8.28
N GLY A 182 2.68 20.11 -8.68
CA GLY A 182 3.64 19.31 -9.43
C GLY A 182 4.43 18.37 -8.52
N MET A 183 5.56 17.83 -8.99
CA MET A 183 6.45 16.94 -8.28
C MET A 183 7.91 17.30 -8.54
N LEU A 184 8.85 16.89 -7.67
CA LEU A 184 10.29 17.17 -7.84
C LEU A 184 10.58 18.68 -8.02
N LEU A 185 10.13 19.47 -7.04
CA LEU A 185 10.24 20.93 -7.09
C LEU A 185 11.70 21.40 -6.91
N PRO A 186 12.07 22.57 -7.49
CA PRO A 186 11.17 23.49 -8.22
C PRO A 186 10.95 23.13 -9.69
N LEU A 187 11.75 22.25 -10.30
CA LEU A 187 11.73 22.04 -11.75
C LEU A 187 10.41 21.45 -12.26
N GLY A 188 9.83 20.51 -11.52
CA GLY A 188 8.57 19.88 -11.88
C GLY A 188 7.32 20.62 -11.41
N HIS A 189 7.39 21.93 -11.10
CA HIS A 189 6.22 22.74 -10.79
C HIS A 189 5.31 22.87 -12.03
N PHE A 190 3.99 22.78 -11.85
CA PHE A 190 3.05 22.77 -12.99
C PHE A 190 3.06 24.10 -13.79
N GLU A 191 3.53 25.21 -13.21
CA GLU A 191 3.72 26.49 -13.91
C GLU A 191 5.01 26.54 -14.75
N ASN A 192 5.91 25.57 -14.62
CA ASN A 192 7.14 25.48 -15.40
C ASN A 192 6.92 24.78 -16.77
N GLY A 193 6.04 25.33 -17.59
CA GLY A 193 5.76 24.81 -18.92
C GLY A 193 5.21 23.38 -18.89
N SER A 194 5.82 22.44 -19.58
CA SER A 194 5.39 21.04 -19.64
C SER A 194 6.11 20.11 -18.65
N ASN A 195 6.93 20.64 -17.75
CA ASN A 195 7.83 19.83 -16.92
C ASN A 195 7.09 18.79 -16.09
N PHE A 196 6.05 19.17 -15.37
CA PHE A 196 5.27 18.22 -14.56
C PHE A 196 4.63 17.13 -15.44
N ALA A 197 4.01 17.50 -16.55
CA ALA A 197 3.44 16.53 -17.49
C ALA A 197 4.50 15.59 -18.09
N THR A 198 5.71 16.10 -18.34
CA THR A 198 6.87 15.32 -18.83
C THR A 198 7.28 14.25 -17.79
N LEU A 199 7.32 14.60 -16.50
CA LEU A 199 7.63 13.66 -15.41
C LEU A 199 6.54 12.61 -15.26
N VAL A 200 5.26 13.01 -15.30
CA VAL A 200 4.11 12.08 -15.27
C VAL A 200 4.18 11.10 -16.46
N ASN A 201 4.42 11.61 -17.67
CA ASN A 201 4.53 10.79 -18.89
C ASN A 201 5.69 9.80 -18.82
N SER A 202 6.80 10.19 -18.21
CA SER A 202 7.95 9.32 -18.00
C SER A 202 7.61 8.11 -17.11
N GLY A 203 6.94 8.38 -15.98
CA GLY A 203 6.43 7.32 -15.12
C GLY A 203 5.39 6.44 -15.81
N TYR A 204 4.45 7.05 -16.54
CA TYR A 204 3.43 6.33 -17.32
C TYR A 204 4.06 5.34 -18.31
N ASP A 205 5.03 5.79 -19.11
CA ASP A 205 5.71 4.94 -20.09
C ASP A 205 6.46 3.79 -19.43
N ALA A 206 7.13 4.04 -18.32
CA ALA A 206 7.83 3.02 -17.56
C ALA A 206 6.87 1.94 -17.00
N VAL A 207 5.70 2.35 -16.49
CA VAL A 207 4.66 1.41 -16.04
C VAL A 207 4.17 0.55 -17.20
N LYS A 208 3.78 1.18 -18.31
CA LYS A 208 3.20 0.48 -19.46
C LYS A 208 4.18 -0.44 -20.18
N ALA A 209 5.47 -0.15 -20.10
CA ALA A 209 6.52 -1.02 -20.65
C ALA A 209 6.64 -2.36 -19.90
N ILE A 210 6.32 -2.40 -18.61
CA ILE A 210 6.46 -3.60 -17.76
C ILE A 210 5.11 -4.31 -17.57
N PHE A 211 4.05 -3.52 -17.30
CA PHE A 211 2.69 -3.97 -17.04
C PHE A 211 1.71 -3.15 -17.90
N PRO A 212 1.44 -3.54 -19.14
CA PRO A 212 0.59 -2.77 -20.08
C PRO A 212 -0.83 -2.52 -19.53
N ASP A 213 -1.38 -3.47 -18.77
CA ASP A 213 -2.74 -3.42 -18.24
C ASP A 213 -2.84 -2.70 -16.89
N CYS A 214 -1.72 -2.37 -16.25
CA CYS A 214 -1.70 -1.65 -14.98
C CYS A 214 -2.19 -0.21 -15.15
N SER A 215 -3.12 0.23 -14.32
CA SER A 215 -3.66 1.59 -14.37
C SER A 215 -2.73 2.60 -13.69
N VAL A 216 -2.43 3.69 -14.38
CA VAL A 216 -1.60 4.78 -13.85
C VAL A 216 -2.47 5.87 -13.24
N VAL A 217 -2.20 6.21 -11.99
CA VAL A 217 -2.94 7.19 -11.20
C VAL A 217 -2.12 8.47 -11.03
N VAL A 218 -2.74 9.64 -11.24
CA VAL A 218 -2.22 10.94 -10.80
C VAL A 218 -3.04 11.39 -9.61
N HIS A 219 -2.38 11.64 -8.48
CA HIS A 219 -3.00 11.85 -7.18
C HIS A 219 -2.87 13.29 -6.71
N LEU A 220 -4.02 13.89 -6.31
CA LEU A 220 -4.09 15.18 -5.65
C LEU A 220 -4.77 15.01 -4.28
N ASP A 221 -4.40 15.89 -3.36
CA ASP A 221 -5.08 16.03 -2.08
C ASP A 221 -6.43 16.79 -2.19
N SER A 222 -7.12 16.93 -1.06
CA SER A 222 -8.33 17.75 -0.93
C SER A 222 -9.41 17.47 -1.99
N GLY A 223 -9.87 16.20 -2.06
CA GLY A 223 -10.84 15.71 -3.05
C GLY A 223 -12.15 16.51 -3.15
N GLN A 224 -12.51 17.28 -2.11
CA GLN A 224 -13.68 18.18 -2.11
C GLN A 224 -13.47 19.49 -2.85
N ARG A 225 -12.24 19.80 -3.33
CA ARG A 225 -11.88 21.08 -3.96
C ARG A 225 -11.89 21.02 -5.48
N ALA A 226 -13.05 21.22 -6.10
CA ALA A 226 -13.23 21.17 -7.56
C ALA A 226 -12.32 22.15 -8.32
N ASP A 227 -12.05 23.35 -7.76
CA ASP A 227 -11.16 24.35 -8.31
C ASP A 227 -9.73 23.84 -8.51
N LEU A 228 -9.22 23.09 -7.51
CA LEU A 228 -7.91 22.47 -7.55
C LEU A 228 -7.80 21.44 -8.68
N TYR A 229 -8.78 20.56 -8.78
CA TYR A 229 -8.81 19.48 -9.78
C TYR A 229 -8.97 20.06 -11.20
N THR A 230 -9.84 21.05 -11.38
CA THR A 230 -9.99 21.74 -12.66
C THR A 230 -8.68 22.39 -13.11
N ARG A 231 -7.96 23.05 -12.19
CA ARG A 231 -6.68 23.68 -12.50
C ARG A 231 -5.63 22.68 -12.93
N ILE A 232 -5.38 21.64 -12.11
CA ILE A 232 -4.26 20.74 -12.34
C ILE A 232 -4.56 19.74 -13.48
N PHE A 233 -5.73 19.13 -13.51
CA PHE A 233 -6.09 18.22 -14.61
C PHE A 233 -6.35 18.97 -15.92
N GLY A 234 -6.79 20.24 -15.86
CA GLY A 234 -6.84 21.14 -17.01
C GLY A 234 -5.44 21.38 -17.59
N TYR A 235 -4.46 21.69 -16.74
CA TYR A 235 -3.05 21.78 -17.13
C TYR A 235 -2.54 20.47 -17.73
N LEU A 236 -2.72 19.34 -17.04
CA LEU A 236 -2.25 18.03 -17.51
C LEU A 236 -2.84 17.68 -18.90
N LYS A 237 -4.12 17.95 -19.10
CA LYS A 237 -4.80 17.78 -20.41
C LYS A 237 -4.17 18.68 -21.50
N ALA A 238 -3.94 19.97 -21.18
CA ALA A 238 -3.33 20.91 -22.13
C ALA A 238 -1.88 20.54 -22.49
N GLN A 239 -1.15 19.88 -21.58
CA GLN A 239 0.22 19.42 -21.80
C GLN A 239 0.31 17.96 -22.30
N ASN A 240 -0.81 17.33 -22.68
CA ASN A 240 -0.89 15.95 -23.16
C ASN A 240 -0.30 14.92 -22.18
N ALA A 241 -0.52 15.11 -20.89
CA ALA A 241 -0.16 14.13 -19.88
C ALA A 241 -1.02 12.87 -20.01
N ARG A 242 -0.38 11.71 -19.82
CA ARG A 242 -1.01 10.39 -19.91
C ARG A 242 -1.19 9.83 -18.50
N TYR A 243 -2.41 9.47 -18.19
CA TYR A 243 -2.81 8.78 -16.96
C TYR A 243 -4.13 8.06 -17.23
N ASP A 244 -4.43 7.04 -16.43
CA ASP A 244 -5.64 6.23 -16.59
C ASP A 244 -6.70 6.59 -15.55
N MET A 245 -6.30 7.10 -14.39
CA MET A 245 -7.18 7.39 -13.26
C MET A 245 -6.79 8.68 -12.54
N ILE A 246 -7.77 9.29 -11.86
CA ILE A 246 -7.59 10.44 -10.98
C ILE A 246 -7.60 9.94 -9.53
N GLY A 247 -6.52 10.23 -8.78
CA GLY A 247 -6.41 9.94 -7.36
C GLY A 247 -6.84 11.13 -6.50
N MET A 248 -7.50 10.87 -5.36
CA MET A 248 -7.95 11.89 -4.41
C MET A 248 -7.58 11.48 -2.97
N SER A 249 -7.12 12.44 -2.14
CA SER A 249 -7.17 12.31 -0.67
C SER A 249 -8.40 13.02 -0.12
N LEU A 250 -8.99 12.47 0.94
CA LEU A 250 -10.13 13.08 1.62
C LEU A 250 -10.03 12.94 3.14
N TYR A 251 -9.66 14.01 3.81
CA TYR A 251 -9.52 14.09 5.27
C TYR A 251 -10.48 15.16 5.81
N PRO A 252 -11.75 14.81 6.09
CA PRO A 252 -12.73 15.78 6.56
C PRO A 252 -12.51 16.12 8.04
N GLU A 253 -12.87 17.36 8.40
CA GLU A 253 -13.05 17.74 9.79
C GLU A 253 -14.34 17.11 10.35
N VAL A 254 -14.34 16.81 11.64
CA VAL A 254 -15.44 16.10 12.33
C VAL A 254 -16.78 16.84 12.17
N GLU A 255 -16.76 18.18 12.30
CA GLU A 255 -17.95 19.01 12.28
C GLU A 255 -18.54 19.19 10.87
N SER A 256 -17.74 18.98 9.82
CA SER A 256 -18.10 19.30 8.44
C SER A 256 -17.99 18.11 7.47
N TRP A 257 -17.82 16.90 7.99
CA TRP A 257 -17.58 15.73 7.13
C TRP A 257 -18.70 15.48 6.09
N GLN A 258 -19.96 15.78 6.44
CA GLN A 258 -21.09 15.55 5.52
C GLN A 258 -21.00 16.45 4.28
N SER A 259 -20.69 17.74 4.47
CA SER A 259 -20.50 18.68 3.37
C SER A 259 -19.24 18.36 2.57
N THR A 260 -18.15 17.96 3.25
CA THR A 260 -16.90 17.54 2.61
C THR A 260 -17.12 16.34 1.68
N VAL A 261 -17.85 15.31 2.14
CA VAL A 261 -18.21 14.16 1.31
C VAL A 261 -19.11 14.55 0.14
N THR A 262 -20.12 15.42 0.38
CA THR A 262 -21.01 15.90 -0.68
C THR A 262 -20.21 16.61 -1.79
N ASN A 263 -19.30 17.50 -1.40
CA ASN A 263 -18.48 18.24 -2.35
C ASN A 263 -17.48 17.31 -3.07
N CYS A 264 -16.93 16.31 -2.38
CA CYS A 264 -16.06 15.32 -3.00
C CYS A 264 -16.81 14.48 -4.05
N ILE A 265 -18.00 13.99 -3.74
CA ILE A 265 -18.84 13.25 -4.70
C ILE A 265 -19.16 14.12 -5.92
N ALA A 266 -19.57 15.35 -5.72
CA ALA A 266 -19.81 16.27 -6.82
C ALA A 266 -18.55 16.52 -7.68
N ASN A 267 -17.38 16.61 -7.04
CA ASN A 267 -16.11 16.75 -7.75
C ASN A 267 -15.75 15.47 -8.52
N ILE A 268 -15.99 14.27 -7.96
CA ILE A 268 -15.80 12.99 -8.68
C ILE A 268 -16.61 13.00 -9.98
N GLU A 269 -17.89 13.35 -9.92
CA GLU A 269 -18.75 13.41 -11.10
C GLU A 269 -18.24 14.44 -12.12
N ALA A 270 -17.85 15.63 -11.66
CA ALA A 270 -17.33 16.70 -12.51
C ALA A 270 -16.03 16.33 -13.23
N VAL A 271 -15.07 15.72 -12.53
CA VAL A 271 -13.78 15.34 -13.15
C VAL A 271 -13.94 14.17 -14.12
N VAL A 272 -14.80 13.19 -13.82
CA VAL A 272 -15.11 12.10 -14.76
C VAL A 272 -15.77 12.65 -16.03
N GLN A 273 -16.72 13.56 -15.89
CA GLN A 273 -17.34 14.20 -17.04
C GLN A 273 -16.34 15.02 -17.88
N ALA A 274 -15.41 15.76 -17.23
CA ALA A 274 -14.47 16.64 -17.91
C ALA A 274 -13.30 15.91 -18.57
N TYR A 275 -12.83 14.82 -17.95
CA TYR A 275 -11.58 14.14 -18.35
C TYR A 275 -11.78 12.71 -18.83
N GLY A 276 -12.96 12.12 -18.63
CA GLY A 276 -13.26 10.74 -19.06
C GLY A 276 -12.44 9.67 -18.32
N LYS A 277 -12.01 9.97 -17.08
CA LYS A 277 -11.18 9.09 -16.27
C LYS A 277 -11.89 8.76 -14.96
N PRO A 278 -11.92 7.47 -14.55
CA PRO A 278 -12.47 7.09 -13.26
C PRO A 278 -11.59 7.61 -12.12
N VAL A 279 -12.16 7.62 -10.92
CA VAL A 279 -11.53 8.12 -9.70
C VAL A 279 -11.19 6.98 -8.76
N MET A 280 -10.08 7.14 -8.03
CA MET A 280 -9.71 6.37 -6.85
C MET A 280 -9.56 7.33 -5.67
N ILE A 281 -10.20 7.07 -4.55
CA ILE A 281 -9.83 7.74 -3.30
C ILE A 281 -8.64 6.99 -2.72
N CYS A 282 -7.45 7.56 -2.93
CA CYS A 282 -6.17 6.95 -2.55
C CYS A 282 -5.89 7.04 -1.05
N GLU A 283 -6.51 8.03 -0.38
CA GLU A 283 -6.33 8.24 1.04
C GLU A 283 -7.59 8.79 1.70
N VAL A 284 -7.96 8.18 2.83
CA VAL A 284 -8.93 8.73 3.78
C VAL A 284 -8.42 8.53 5.20
N GLY A 285 -8.89 9.36 6.11
CA GLY A 285 -8.66 9.22 7.54
C GLY A 285 -9.47 10.24 8.32
N MET A 286 -9.71 9.95 9.61
CA MET A 286 -10.42 10.81 10.55
C MET A 286 -9.77 10.67 11.93
N PRO A 287 -9.87 11.66 12.84
CA PRO A 287 -9.28 11.55 14.18
C PRO A 287 -9.62 10.21 14.85
N TYR A 288 -8.61 9.57 15.44
CA TYR A 288 -8.68 8.21 15.96
C TYR A 288 -9.77 7.99 17.04
N ASP A 289 -10.11 9.06 17.79
CA ASP A 289 -11.11 9.07 18.85
C ASP A 289 -12.55 9.27 18.33
N GLN A 290 -12.73 9.37 16.99
CA GLN A 290 -14.02 9.63 16.33
C GLN A 290 -14.52 8.40 15.55
N ALA A 291 -14.36 7.19 16.08
CA ALA A 291 -14.63 5.93 15.35
C ALA A 291 -16.08 5.82 14.80
N GLU A 292 -17.08 6.34 15.53
CA GLU A 292 -18.48 6.32 15.10
C GLU A 292 -18.72 7.29 13.93
N ILE A 293 -18.17 8.48 13.99
CA ILE A 293 -18.27 9.47 12.91
C ILE A 293 -17.49 8.99 11.70
N CYS A 294 -16.29 8.43 11.90
CA CYS A 294 -15.50 7.82 10.85
C CYS A 294 -16.27 6.69 10.13
N ARG A 295 -16.95 5.83 10.89
CA ARG A 295 -17.81 4.79 10.33
C ARG A 295 -18.94 5.38 9.45
N ALA A 296 -19.61 6.43 9.90
CA ALA A 296 -20.66 7.09 9.13
C ALA A 296 -20.11 7.75 7.84
N PHE A 297 -18.95 8.39 7.94
CA PHE A 297 -18.21 8.97 6.83
C PHE A 297 -17.84 7.93 5.78
N LEU A 298 -17.16 6.87 6.20
CA LEU A 298 -16.75 5.77 5.31
C LEU A 298 -17.96 5.06 4.68
N LYS A 299 -19.00 4.81 5.48
CA LYS A 299 -20.23 4.21 4.95
C LYS A 299 -20.80 5.01 3.79
N ARG A 300 -20.89 6.35 3.90
CA ARG A 300 -21.44 7.18 2.84
C ARG A 300 -20.60 7.14 1.57
N LEU A 301 -19.27 7.16 1.70
CA LEU A 301 -18.37 7.04 0.53
C LEU A 301 -18.45 5.65 -0.13
N LEU A 302 -18.45 4.60 0.67
CA LEU A 302 -18.54 3.21 0.18
C LEU A 302 -19.89 2.96 -0.49
N ASP A 303 -21.02 3.39 0.11
CA ASP A 303 -22.34 3.26 -0.48
C ASP A 303 -22.42 3.95 -1.86
N TYR A 304 -21.81 5.12 -2.02
CA TYR A 304 -21.70 5.81 -3.31
C TYR A 304 -20.82 4.99 -4.29
N GLY A 305 -19.61 4.62 -3.90
CA GLY A 305 -18.66 3.94 -4.79
C GLY A 305 -19.13 2.56 -5.25
N MET A 306 -19.75 1.77 -4.37
CA MET A 306 -20.27 0.45 -4.73
C MET A 306 -21.46 0.49 -5.71
N THR A 307 -22.11 1.64 -5.88
CA THR A 307 -23.24 1.83 -6.78
C THR A 307 -22.94 2.73 -7.98
N ASN A 308 -21.72 3.27 -8.06
CA ASN A 308 -21.34 4.24 -9.09
C ASN A 308 -19.96 3.91 -9.67
N SER A 309 -19.91 3.63 -10.97
CA SER A 309 -18.70 3.26 -11.71
C SER A 309 -17.66 4.39 -11.85
N ASN A 310 -17.97 5.63 -11.44
CA ASN A 310 -17.04 6.75 -11.45
C ASN A 310 -15.97 6.64 -10.37
N LEU A 311 -16.27 5.97 -9.25
CA LEU A 311 -15.36 5.71 -8.14
C LEU A 311 -15.06 4.21 -8.08
N LEU A 312 -13.78 3.84 -8.24
CA LEU A 312 -13.37 2.43 -8.31
C LEU A 312 -12.86 1.85 -6.99
N GLY A 313 -12.56 2.70 -6.01
CA GLY A 313 -12.11 2.23 -4.71
C GLY A 313 -11.77 3.35 -3.73
N ILE A 314 -11.55 2.93 -2.48
CA ILE A 314 -11.19 3.78 -1.35
C ILE A 314 -10.11 3.07 -0.54
N PHE A 315 -9.04 3.79 -0.21
CA PHE A 315 -7.96 3.32 0.67
C PHE A 315 -7.94 4.14 1.96
N TYR A 316 -8.00 3.47 3.10
CA TYR A 316 -7.75 4.10 4.38
C TYR A 316 -6.24 4.24 4.59
N TRP A 317 -5.76 5.45 4.93
CA TRP A 317 -4.33 5.68 5.12
C TRP A 317 -3.90 5.30 6.52
N GLU A 318 -2.98 4.31 6.64
CA GLU A 318 -2.37 3.80 7.86
C GLU A 318 -3.39 3.54 8.99
N PRO A 319 -4.45 2.72 8.74
CA PRO A 319 -5.51 2.50 9.74
C PRO A 319 -5.00 1.92 11.05
N GLN A 320 -3.90 1.16 11.01
CA GLN A 320 -3.31 0.46 12.14
C GLN A 320 -2.46 1.35 13.04
N ALA A 321 -2.14 2.58 12.62
CA ALA A 321 -1.24 3.45 13.34
C ALA A 321 -1.83 3.89 14.69
N PRO A 322 -1.12 3.68 15.82
CA PRO A 322 -1.54 4.20 17.11
C PRO A 322 -1.47 5.73 17.14
N PRO A 323 -2.24 6.39 18.03
CA PRO A 323 -2.21 7.84 18.14
C PRO A 323 -0.80 8.37 18.40
N GLY A 324 -0.42 9.42 17.67
CA GLY A 324 0.90 10.05 17.79
C GLY A 324 2.03 9.34 17.04
N TYR A 325 1.75 8.25 16.33
CA TYR A 325 2.78 7.51 15.61
C TYR A 325 3.51 8.37 14.57
N ASN A 326 4.80 8.11 14.38
CA ASN A 326 5.65 8.70 13.34
C ASN A 326 5.46 10.23 13.18
N GLY A 327 5.73 10.96 14.26
CA GLY A 327 5.70 12.43 14.24
C GLY A 327 4.33 13.06 14.46
N GLY A 328 3.36 12.32 15.00
CA GLY A 328 2.09 12.88 15.46
C GLY A 328 0.86 12.49 14.64
N TYR A 329 0.94 11.43 13.83
CA TYR A 329 -0.25 10.94 13.13
C TYR A 329 -1.35 10.50 14.10
N ASN A 330 -2.55 11.02 13.91
CA ASN A 330 -3.69 10.84 14.83
C ASN A 330 -4.98 10.42 14.10
N LYS A 331 -4.86 9.75 12.94
CA LYS A 331 -6.02 9.34 12.13
C LYS A 331 -6.09 7.83 11.87
N GLY A 332 -5.36 7.02 12.66
CA GLY A 332 -5.54 5.58 12.69
C GLY A 332 -6.91 5.21 13.28
N CYS A 333 -7.33 3.97 13.11
CA CYS A 333 -8.61 3.49 13.61
C CYS A 333 -8.51 2.14 14.34
N PHE A 334 -7.31 1.88 14.90
CA PHE A 334 -7.07 0.76 15.80
C PHE A 334 -6.93 1.29 17.24
N VAL A 335 -7.42 0.50 18.18
CA VAL A 335 -7.20 0.72 19.62
C VAL A 335 -6.52 -0.54 20.17
N ASP A 336 -5.40 -0.37 20.87
CA ASP A 336 -4.58 -1.46 21.42
C ASP A 336 -4.31 -2.59 20.38
N GLY A 337 -3.99 -2.19 19.16
CA GLY A 337 -3.70 -3.09 18.05
C GLY A 337 -4.92 -3.79 17.43
N THR A 338 -6.15 -3.46 17.83
CA THR A 338 -7.40 -4.07 17.35
C THR A 338 -8.21 -3.07 16.50
N PRO A 339 -8.75 -3.47 15.32
CA PRO A 339 -9.61 -2.60 14.52
C PRO A 339 -10.84 -2.15 15.29
N THR A 340 -11.20 -0.88 15.16
CA THR A 340 -12.45 -0.34 15.71
C THR A 340 -13.61 -0.46 14.71
N GLN A 341 -14.83 -0.13 15.18
CA GLN A 341 -16.02 -0.05 14.32
C GLN A 341 -15.90 0.93 13.14
N ALA A 342 -14.89 1.80 13.13
CA ALA A 342 -14.64 2.71 12.00
C ALA A 342 -14.50 1.95 10.68
N LEU A 343 -13.93 0.74 10.70
CA LEU A 343 -13.71 -0.10 9.51
C LEU A 343 -14.90 -1.01 9.13
N ASP A 344 -15.97 -1.09 9.93
CA ASP A 344 -17.13 -1.95 9.63
C ASP A 344 -17.76 -1.74 8.24
N PRO A 345 -17.79 -0.52 7.66
CA PRO A 345 -18.32 -0.31 6.33
C PRO A 345 -17.60 -1.09 5.22
N PHE A 346 -16.33 -1.44 5.41
CA PHE A 346 -15.58 -2.24 4.45
C PHE A 346 -15.98 -3.73 4.43
N LYS A 347 -16.67 -4.24 5.46
CA LYS A 347 -17.10 -5.65 5.57
C LYS A 347 -18.22 -6.03 4.59
N LYS A 348 -18.89 -5.06 3.97
CA LYS A 348 -20.05 -5.25 3.08
C LYS A 348 -19.65 -5.61 1.66
#